data_98d5e092b89a77ec0ba695b75b57e46f
#
_entry.id   98d5e092b89a77ec0ba695b75b57e46f
#
_cell.length_a   1.000
_cell.length_b   1.000
_cell.length_c   1.000
_cell.angle_alpha   90.00
_cell.angle_beta   90.00
_cell.angle_gamma   90.00
#
_symmetry.space_group_name_H-M   'P 1'
#
loop_
_entity.id
_entity.type
_entity.pdbx_description
1 polymer ?
#
loop_
_entity_poly.entity_id
_entity_poly.type
_entity_poly.pdbx_seq_one_letter_code
_entity_poly.pdbx_strand_id
1 'polypeptide(L)'
;MSLDKRILSLMPYRLRQLLKLNSPYSLTINDKKIVVPLNVQDSIYNLYITRSWKTEVIGYFTKISGGVFVDVGANLGQTLIEFWLTDPRNSYVGFEPNNTCIEYLETLIDINSLDGYKVIPVGLFNENKILPLYIQNNLEADACATVVENLRPGRKYDVDSIQCQKFDDVFPELNTNSISLIKIDVEGSELEVLQGMTATVERLKPPILCEVLFTDRKADLMFMCHRNEILVKLLDKWEYSVFQIVKNYNSSKIIDLKKISSFSIEYWNLSNKDLCDYLFIPKENEEYLKLILHQ
;
A
#
# COMPACT_ATOMS: atom_id res chain seq x y z
N MET A 1 -23.68 -24.40 14.06
CA MET A 1 -22.41 -24.91 14.63
C MET A 1 -21.29 -24.06 14.00
N SER A 2 -20.76 -23.09 14.73
CA SER A 2 -19.62 -22.30 14.21
C SER A 2 -18.36 -23.15 14.34
N LEU A 3 -17.80 -23.60 13.22
CA LEU A 3 -16.47 -24.20 13.23
C LEU A 3 -15.46 -23.19 13.77
N ASP A 4 -14.56 -23.66 14.63
CA ASP A 4 -13.48 -22.83 15.19
C ASP A 4 -12.65 -22.22 14.04
N LYS A 5 -12.48 -20.90 14.08
CA LYS A 5 -11.77 -20.11 13.07
C LYS A 5 -10.35 -20.63 12.80
N ARG A 6 -9.69 -21.26 13.81
CA ARG A 6 -8.38 -21.90 13.70
C ARG A 6 -8.43 -23.15 12.81
N ILE A 7 -9.55 -23.87 12.79
CA ILE A 7 -9.72 -25.07 11.95
C ILE A 7 -9.98 -24.66 10.50
N LEU A 8 -10.74 -23.58 10.27
CA LEU A 8 -11.00 -23.05 8.94
C LEU A 8 -9.73 -22.57 8.24
N SER A 9 -8.79 -21.95 8.95
CA SER A 9 -7.53 -21.46 8.38
C SER A 9 -6.59 -22.61 7.93
N LEU A 10 -6.77 -23.81 8.45
CA LEU A 10 -5.99 -25.01 8.08
C LEU A 10 -6.61 -25.82 6.93
N MET A 11 -7.81 -25.45 6.47
CA MET A 11 -8.49 -26.16 5.40
C MET A 11 -8.09 -25.61 4.02
N PRO A 12 -7.80 -26.47 3.02
CA PRO A 12 -7.60 -26.04 1.64
C PRO A 12 -8.79 -25.24 1.12
N TYR A 13 -8.55 -24.18 0.38
CA TYR A 13 -9.56 -23.27 -0.19
C TYR A 13 -10.68 -24.02 -0.94
N ARG A 14 -10.33 -24.95 -1.83
CA ARG A 14 -11.30 -25.79 -2.57
C ARG A 14 -12.25 -26.57 -1.66
N LEU A 15 -11.76 -27.03 -0.50
CA LEU A 15 -12.59 -27.76 0.46
C LEU A 15 -13.54 -26.79 1.20
N ARG A 16 -13.11 -25.57 1.48
CA ARG A 16 -13.95 -24.52 2.07
C ARG A 16 -15.06 -24.10 1.12
N GLN A 17 -14.77 -23.94 -0.18
CA GLN A 17 -15.78 -23.67 -1.21
C GLN A 17 -16.82 -24.79 -1.31
N LEU A 18 -16.37 -26.06 -1.39
CA LEU A 18 -17.25 -27.23 -1.46
C LEU A 18 -18.20 -27.33 -0.25
N LEU A 19 -17.73 -26.95 0.92
CA LEU A 19 -18.49 -26.99 2.17
C LEU A 19 -19.30 -25.71 2.42
N LYS A 20 -19.33 -24.73 1.49
CA LYS A 20 -19.95 -23.41 1.64
C LYS A 20 -19.52 -22.69 2.93
N LEU A 21 -18.28 -22.90 3.36
CA LEU A 21 -17.71 -22.30 4.58
C LEU A 21 -17.15 -20.88 4.33
N ASN A 22 -17.31 -20.36 3.11
CA ASN A 22 -16.89 -19.00 2.71
C ASN A 22 -17.92 -17.94 3.09
N SER A 23 -18.46 -18.02 4.28
CA SER A 23 -19.34 -16.95 4.76
C SER A 23 -18.50 -15.77 5.27
N PRO A 24 -18.84 -14.55 4.87
CA PRO A 24 -18.22 -13.36 5.42
C PRO A 24 -18.27 -13.36 6.95
N TYR A 25 -17.26 -12.85 7.62
CA TYR A 25 -17.28 -12.75 9.08
C TYR A 25 -17.10 -11.29 9.53
N SER A 26 -17.63 -10.97 10.69
CA SER A 26 -17.51 -9.64 11.25
C SER A 26 -16.28 -9.53 12.14
N LEU A 27 -15.50 -8.48 11.90
CA LEU A 27 -14.45 -8.00 12.79
C LEU A 27 -14.90 -6.75 13.53
N THR A 28 -14.49 -6.61 14.77
CA THR A 28 -14.61 -5.36 15.52
C THR A 28 -13.21 -4.83 15.79
N ILE A 29 -12.91 -3.63 15.30
CA ILE A 29 -11.63 -2.95 15.45
C ILE A 29 -11.93 -1.56 15.99
N ASN A 30 -11.40 -1.19 17.15
CA ASN A 30 -11.64 0.11 17.79
C ASN A 30 -13.14 0.46 17.86
N ASP A 31 -13.97 -0.50 18.31
CA ASP A 31 -15.44 -0.39 18.42
C ASP A 31 -16.20 -0.20 17.09
N LYS A 32 -15.51 -0.18 15.96
CA LYS A 32 -16.09 -0.17 14.61
C LYS A 32 -16.21 -1.60 14.08
N LYS A 33 -17.36 -1.93 13.48
CA LYS A 33 -17.62 -3.26 12.93
C LYS A 33 -17.50 -3.24 11.41
N ILE A 34 -16.65 -4.11 10.86
CA ILE A 34 -16.50 -4.36 9.43
C ILE A 34 -16.73 -5.84 9.11
N VAL A 35 -17.34 -6.12 7.97
CA VAL A 35 -17.54 -7.47 7.46
C VAL A 35 -16.46 -7.77 6.45
N VAL A 36 -15.82 -8.94 6.55
CA VAL A 36 -14.67 -9.30 5.73
C VAL A 36 -14.95 -10.56 4.94
N PRO A 37 -14.68 -10.58 3.62
CA PRO A 37 -14.77 -11.80 2.81
C PRO A 37 -13.76 -12.86 3.27
N LEU A 38 -14.11 -14.15 3.14
CA LEU A 38 -13.24 -15.29 3.46
C LEU A 38 -12.63 -15.96 2.22
N ASN A 39 -12.47 -15.21 1.14
CA ASN A 39 -12.16 -15.81 -0.15
C ASN A 39 -10.66 -16.16 -0.32
N VAL A 40 -9.77 -15.57 0.47
CA VAL A 40 -8.32 -15.66 0.26
C VAL A 40 -7.63 -16.27 1.46
N GLN A 41 -6.65 -17.13 1.20
CA GLN A 41 -5.97 -17.96 2.19
C GLN A 41 -5.27 -17.14 3.29
N ASP A 42 -4.78 -15.94 2.95
CA ASP A 42 -4.01 -15.06 3.84
C ASP A 42 -4.78 -13.81 4.33
N SER A 43 -6.01 -13.60 3.87
CA SER A 43 -6.82 -12.44 4.25
C SER A 43 -6.99 -12.29 5.76
N ILE A 44 -7.01 -13.39 6.49
CA ILE A 44 -7.11 -13.41 7.96
C ILE A 44 -5.84 -12.88 8.61
N TYR A 45 -4.66 -13.23 8.09
CA TYR A 45 -3.36 -12.77 8.61
C TYR A 45 -3.19 -11.26 8.42
N ASN A 46 -3.60 -10.74 7.29
CA ASN A 46 -3.45 -9.33 6.94
C ASN A 46 -4.36 -8.42 7.76
N LEU A 47 -5.52 -8.91 8.19
CA LEU A 47 -6.50 -8.15 8.98
C LEU A 47 -6.12 -7.98 10.46
N TYR A 48 -5.23 -8.83 10.99
CA TYR A 48 -4.71 -8.66 12.35
C TYR A 48 -3.57 -7.65 12.44
N ILE A 49 -3.10 -7.14 11.29
CA ILE A 49 -1.95 -6.22 11.22
C ILE A 49 -2.42 -4.79 10.89
N THR A 50 -3.54 -4.36 11.42
CA THR A 50 -3.81 -2.92 11.44
C THR A 50 -2.76 -2.28 12.34
N ARG A 51 -1.74 -1.71 11.72
CA ARG A 51 -0.68 -1.02 12.44
C ARG A 51 -1.20 0.36 12.82
N SER A 52 -1.37 0.59 14.11
CA SER A 52 -1.92 1.86 14.62
C SER A 52 -1.18 3.08 14.08
N TRP A 53 0.15 3.01 13.88
CA TRP A 53 0.93 4.11 13.33
C TRP A 53 0.48 4.53 11.92
N LYS A 54 0.13 3.55 11.06
CA LYS A 54 -0.34 3.84 9.70
C LYS A 54 -1.71 4.50 9.73
N THR A 55 -2.61 4.00 10.57
CA THR A 55 -3.93 4.62 10.81
C THR A 55 -3.80 6.05 11.34
N GLU A 56 -2.81 6.32 12.23
CA GLU A 56 -2.53 7.67 12.74
C GLU A 56 -2.11 8.62 11.61
N VAL A 57 -1.14 8.21 10.76
CA VAL A 57 -0.67 9.00 9.62
C VAL A 57 -1.82 9.27 8.63
N ILE A 58 -2.54 8.22 8.24
CA ILE A 58 -3.67 8.33 7.31
C ILE A 58 -4.72 9.28 7.87
N GLY A 59 -5.13 9.08 9.12
CA GLY A 59 -6.16 9.90 9.77
C GLY A 59 -5.73 11.35 9.92
N TYR A 60 -4.45 11.60 10.18
CA TYR A 60 -3.91 12.96 10.26
C TYR A 60 -4.03 13.69 8.92
N PHE A 61 -3.45 13.14 7.85
CA PHE A 61 -3.46 13.80 6.54
C PHE A 61 -4.87 13.92 5.94
N THR A 62 -5.72 12.92 6.14
CA THR A 62 -7.11 12.99 5.68
C THR A 62 -7.87 14.16 6.31
N LYS A 63 -7.61 14.45 7.60
CA LYS A 63 -8.25 15.58 8.30
C LYS A 63 -7.76 16.95 7.85
N ILE A 64 -6.46 17.11 7.59
CA ILE A 64 -5.87 18.42 7.30
C ILE A 64 -5.93 18.80 5.82
N SER A 65 -5.79 17.82 4.91
CA SER A 65 -5.71 18.08 3.48
C SER A 65 -7.06 17.98 2.77
N GLY A 66 -7.94 17.09 3.25
CA GLY A 66 -9.19 16.77 2.54
C GLY A 66 -8.94 16.12 1.17
N GLY A 67 -9.99 15.71 0.48
CA GLY A 67 -9.89 15.08 -0.83
C GLY A 67 -9.84 13.55 -0.78
N VAL A 68 -9.51 12.95 -1.92
CA VAL A 68 -9.44 11.49 -2.05
C VAL A 68 -8.16 10.93 -1.45
N PHE A 69 -8.27 9.81 -0.74
CA PHE A 69 -7.11 8.99 -0.39
C PHE A 69 -6.79 8.04 -1.53
N VAL A 70 -5.53 8.04 -1.98
CA VAL A 70 -5.05 7.19 -3.07
C VAL A 70 -4.16 6.09 -2.51
N ASP A 71 -4.52 4.82 -2.75
CA ASP A 71 -3.79 3.63 -2.30
C ASP A 71 -3.23 2.88 -3.51
N VAL A 72 -1.93 2.94 -3.73
CA VAL A 72 -1.24 2.26 -4.82
C VAL A 72 -0.65 0.96 -4.31
N GLY A 73 -1.09 -0.16 -4.87
CA GLY A 73 -0.86 -1.50 -4.34
C GLY A 73 -1.82 -1.80 -3.19
N ALA A 74 -3.14 -1.77 -3.50
CA ALA A 74 -4.19 -1.97 -2.50
C ALA A 74 -4.25 -3.40 -1.95
N ASN A 75 -3.73 -4.39 -2.67
CA ASN A 75 -3.68 -5.80 -2.32
C ASN A 75 -5.02 -6.31 -1.76
N LEU A 76 -5.05 -6.90 -0.58
CA LEU A 76 -6.27 -7.39 0.10
C LEU A 76 -6.94 -6.33 1.00
N GLY A 77 -6.63 -5.05 0.82
CA GLY A 77 -7.33 -3.96 1.49
C GLY A 77 -6.91 -3.69 2.94
N GLN A 78 -5.67 -4.03 3.33
CA GLN A 78 -5.17 -3.69 4.66
C GLN A 78 -5.23 -2.17 4.87
N THR A 79 -4.70 -1.41 3.92
CA THR A 79 -4.72 0.06 3.96
C THR A 79 -6.15 0.61 3.79
N LEU A 80 -7.00 -0.04 3.00
CA LEU A 80 -8.41 0.32 2.87
C LEU A 80 -9.10 0.26 4.25
N ILE A 81 -8.87 -0.80 5.03
CA ILE A 81 -9.44 -0.95 6.38
C ILE A 81 -8.85 0.09 7.34
N GLU A 82 -7.53 0.34 7.28
CA GLU A 82 -6.88 1.37 8.09
C GLU A 82 -7.46 2.76 7.78
N PHE A 83 -7.70 3.08 6.51
CA PHE A 83 -8.35 4.32 6.09
C PHE A 83 -9.81 4.38 6.56
N TRP A 84 -10.59 3.31 6.38
CA TRP A 84 -11.97 3.22 6.87
C TRP A 84 -12.07 3.44 8.39
N LEU A 85 -11.08 3.01 9.17
CA LEU A 85 -11.02 3.24 10.61
C LEU A 85 -10.91 4.73 10.96
N THR A 86 -10.37 5.57 10.08
CA THR A 86 -10.27 7.02 10.33
C THR A 86 -11.63 7.69 10.22
N ASP A 87 -12.23 7.68 9.03
CA ASP A 87 -13.61 8.11 8.78
C ASP A 87 -14.16 7.38 7.55
N PRO A 88 -15.17 6.51 7.70
CA PRO A 88 -15.74 5.73 6.60
C PRO A 88 -16.45 6.57 5.52
N ARG A 89 -16.69 7.86 5.75
CA ARG A 89 -17.33 8.78 4.79
C ARG A 89 -16.36 9.43 3.82
N ASN A 90 -15.05 9.29 4.05
CA ASN A 90 -14.02 9.82 3.17
C ASN A 90 -13.93 9.02 1.88
N SER A 91 -13.45 9.66 0.81
CA SER A 91 -13.30 9.02 -0.50
C SER A 91 -11.96 8.28 -0.59
N TYR A 92 -12.03 7.03 -1.08
CA TYR A 92 -10.89 6.13 -1.28
C TYR A 92 -10.82 5.67 -2.72
N VAL A 93 -9.60 5.64 -3.28
CA VAL A 93 -9.33 5.02 -4.57
C VAL A 93 -8.10 4.12 -4.43
N GLY A 94 -8.31 2.80 -4.60
CA GLY A 94 -7.26 1.80 -4.64
C GLY A 94 -6.89 1.43 -6.07
N PHE A 95 -5.60 1.23 -6.32
CA PHE A 95 -5.05 0.67 -7.57
C PHE A 95 -4.47 -0.69 -7.27
N GLU A 96 -4.95 -1.71 -7.96
CA GLU A 96 -4.53 -3.10 -7.76
C GLU A 96 -4.63 -3.87 -9.09
N PRO A 97 -3.55 -4.48 -9.60
CA PRO A 97 -3.60 -5.21 -10.85
C PRO A 97 -3.92 -6.71 -10.71
N ASN A 98 -3.80 -7.31 -9.52
CA ASN A 98 -4.08 -8.74 -9.31
C ASN A 98 -5.59 -9.01 -9.26
N ASN A 99 -6.11 -9.78 -10.21
CA ASN A 99 -7.54 -10.08 -10.31
C ASN A 99 -8.13 -10.67 -9.03
N THR A 100 -7.42 -11.56 -8.35
CA THR A 100 -7.89 -12.16 -7.08
C THR A 100 -8.03 -11.11 -5.99
N CYS A 101 -7.09 -10.17 -5.92
CA CYS A 101 -7.16 -9.05 -4.98
C CYS A 101 -8.28 -8.07 -5.32
N ILE A 102 -8.51 -7.80 -6.63
CA ILE A 102 -9.59 -6.93 -7.10
C ILE A 102 -10.95 -7.49 -6.70
N GLU A 103 -11.22 -8.75 -7.01
CA GLU A 103 -12.49 -9.42 -6.63
C GLU A 103 -12.73 -9.39 -5.12
N TYR A 104 -11.67 -9.55 -4.35
CA TYR A 104 -11.74 -9.45 -2.90
C TYR A 104 -12.08 -8.05 -2.42
N LEU A 105 -11.39 -7.02 -2.96
CA LEU A 105 -11.60 -5.62 -2.61
C LEU A 105 -13.00 -5.14 -2.97
N GLU A 106 -13.48 -5.47 -4.17
CA GLU A 106 -14.85 -5.16 -4.61
C GLU A 106 -15.88 -5.80 -3.68
N THR A 107 -15.69 -7.08 -3.34
CA THR A 107 -16.55 -7.77 -2.37
C THR A 107 -16.51 -7.08 -1.00
N LEU A 108 -15.33 -6.68 -0.51
CA LEU A 108 -15.16 -6.00 0.78
C LEU A 108 -15.92 -4.65 0.79
N ILE A 109 -15.84 -3.90 -0.30
CA ILE A 109 -16.53 -2.62 -0.48
C ILE A 109 -18.05 -2.84 -0.47
N ASP A 110 -18.55 -3.77 -1.29
CA ASP A 110 -19.98 -4.03 -1.47
C ASP A 110 -20.66 -4.50 -0.20
N ILE A 111 -20.10 -5.51 0.49
CA ILE A 111 -20.72 -6.07 1.71
C ILE A 111 -20.75 -5.08 2.89
N ASN A 112 -19.92 -4.02 2.84
CA ASN A 112 -19.88 -2.96 3.85
C ASN A 112 -20.55 -1.66 3.38
N SER A 113 -21.12 -1.63 2.16
CA SER A 113 -21.75 -0.44 1.56
C SER A 113 -20.86 0.81 1.64
N LEU A 114 -19.60 0.68 1.19
CA LEU A 114 -18.64 1.77 1.22
C LEU A 114 -18.75 2.62 -0.07
N ASP A 115 -19.81 3.42 -0.20
CA ASP A 115 -20.17 4.14 -1.43
C ASP A 115 -19.10 5.11 -1.96
N GLY A 116 -18.24 5.62 -1.08
CA GLY A 116 -17.11 6.51 -1.43
C GLY A 116 -15.81 5.80 -1.81
N TYR A 117 -15.82 4.45 -1.90
CA TYR A 117 -14.64 3.64 -2.13
C TYR A 117 -14.66 3.01 -3.52
N LYS A 118 -13.54 3.09 -4.23
CA LYS A 118 -13.40 2.55 -5.58
C LYS A 118 -12.08 1.80 -5.72
N VAL A 119 -12.10 0.71 -6.48
CA VAL A 119 -10.89 0.01 -6.95
C VAL A 119 -10.76 0.18 -8.45
N ILE A 120 -9.54 0.46 -8.92
CA ILE A 120 -9.20 0.54 -10.34
C ILE A 120 -8.29 -0.65 -10.65
N PRO A 121 -8.70 -1.55 -11.57
CA PRO A 121 -8.04 -2.81 -11.82
C PRO A 121 -6.82 -2.66 -12.75
N VAL A 122 -5.86 -1.81 -12.37
CA VAL A 122 -4.62 -1.58 -13.11
C VAL A 122 -3.45 -1.39 -12.15
N GLY A 123 -2.26 -1.79 -12.57
CA GLY A 123 -1.01 -1.35 -11.95
C GLY A 123 -0.70 0.09 -12.34
N LEU A 124 0.00 0.84 -11.47
CA LEU A 124 0.54 2.14 -11.84
C LEU A 124 2.02 2.02 -12.22
N PHE A 125 2.42 2.76 -13.25
CA PHE A 125 3.78 2.76 -13.76
C PHE A 125 4.11 4.09 -14.47
N ASN A 126 5.33 4.25 -14.99
CA ASN A 126 5.74 5.46 -15.71
C ASN A 126 5.31 5.50 -17.18
N GLU A 127 4.69 4.45 -17.67
CA GLU A 127 4.16 4.34 -19.04
C GLU A 127 2.99 3.34 -19.11
N ASN A 128 2.12 3.54 -20.11
CA ASN A 128 0.98 2.65 -20.34
C ASN A 128 1.47 1.40 -21.10
N LYS A 129 1.49 0.26 -20.43
CA LYS A 129 1.97 -1.01 -21.00
C LYS A 129 1.46 -2.23 -20.25
N ILE A 130 1.64 -3.39 -20.88
CA ILE A 130 1.45 -4.68 -20.22
C ILE A 130 2.78 -5.11 -19.59
N LEU A 131 2.74 -5.49 -18.32
CA LEU A 131 3.89 -5.99 -17.57
C LEU A 131 3.61 -7.38 -17.00
N PRO A 132 4.66 -8.19 -16.79
CA PRO A 132 4.55 -9.40 -15.99
C PRO A 132 4.36 -9.03 -14.51
N LEU A 133 3.44 -9.72 -13.83
CA LEU A 133 3.31 -9.72 -12.38
C LEU A 133 3.81 -11.06 -11.85
N TYR A 134 4.83 -11.04 -11.04
CA TYR A 134 5.43 -12.21 -10.40
C TYR A 134 4.74 -12.46 -9.07
N ILE A 135 3.97 -13.55 -8.97
CA ILE A 135 3.21 -13.97 -7.79
C ILE A 135 3.89 -15.23 -7.24
N GLN A 136 4.16 -15.30 -5.95
CA GLN A 136 4.80 -16.49 -5.36
C GLN A 136 3.91 -17.73 -5.57
N ASN A 137 4.49 -18.84 -6.07
CA ASN A 137 3.78 -20.06 -6.39
C ASN A 137 2.87 -20.53 -5.24
N ASN A 138 1.67 -20.98 -5.62
CA ASN A 138 0.60 -21.43 -4.72
C ASN A 138 -0.06 -20.34 -3.86
N LEU A 139 0.21 -19.05 -4.11
CA LEU A 139 -0.54 -17.96 -3.53
C LEU A 139 -1.47 -17.37 -4.60
N GLU A 140 -2.75 -17.21 -4.28
CA GLU A 140 -3.72 -16.54 -5.15
C GLU A 140 -3.65 -15.01 -4.96
N ALA A 141 -3.32 -14.59 -3.73
CA ALA A 141 -3.04 -13.21 -3.37
C ALA A 141 -1.71 -13.16 -2.61
N ASP A 142 -0.72 -12.56 -3.19
CA ASP A 142 0.63 -12.43 -2.63
C ASP A 142 0.88 -10.96 -2.26
N ALA A 143 1.07 -10.71 -0.97
CA ALA A 143 1.42 -9.37 -0.49
C ALA A 143 2.80 -8.88 -1.00
N CYS A 144 3.58 -9.79 -1.56
CA CYS A 144 4.91 -9.53 -2.12
C CYS A 144 4.93 -9.64 -3.65
N ALA A 145 3.75 -9.65 -4.32
CA ALA A 145 3.69 -9.65 -5.78
C ALA A 145 4.36 -8.40 -6.36
N THR A 146 5.14 -8.58 -7.43
CA THR A 146 5.97 -7.51 -7.98
C THR A 146 6.04 -7.57 -9.50
N VAL A 147 6.24 -6.43 -10.14
CA VAL A 147 6.58 -6.36 -11.58
C VAL A 147 8.09 -6.40 -11.83
N VAL A 148 8.89 -6.43 -10.78
CA VAL A 148 10.36 -6.46 -10.86
C VAL A 148 10.85 -7.90 -10.88
N GLU A 149 11.39 -8.33 -12.02
CA GLU A 149 11.94 -9.65 -12.17
C GLU A 149 13.08 -9.92 -11.17
N ASN A 150 13.07 -11.10 -10.55
CA ASN A 150 14.10 -11.53 -9.60
C ASN A 150 14.31 -10.59 -8.38
N LEU A 151 13.32 -9.81 -7.99
CA LEU A 151 13.41 -8.95 -6.81
C LEU A 151 13.79 -9.76 -5.56
N ARG A 152 13.24 -10.97 -5.42
CA ARG A 152 13.55 -11.89 -4.31
C ARG A 152 14.07 -13.22 -4.84
N PRO A 153 15.41 -13.39 -4.93
CA PRO A 153 16.02 -14.57 -5.52
C PRO A 153 15.70 -15.84 -4.75
N GLY A 154 15.58 -16.96 -5.49
CA GLY A 154 15.29 -18.27 -4.91
C GLY A 154 13.80 -18.56 -4.66
N ARG A 155 12.91 -17.59 -4.82
CA ARG A 155 11.47 -17.83 -4.85
C ARG A 155 11.05 -18.37 -6.22
N LYS A 156 9.99 -19.18 -6.23
CA LYS A 156 9.34 -19.62 -7.46
C LYS A 156 8.09 -18.78 -7.65
N TYR A 157 7.85 -18.35 -8.86
CA TYR A 157 6.74 -17.47 -9.21
C TYR A 157 5.86 -18.07 -10.28
N ASP A 158 4.57 -17.86 -10.15
CA ASP A 158 3.63 -17.84 -11.26
C ASP A 158 3.67 -16.43 -11.87
N VAL A 159 3.43 -16.31 -13.17
CA VAL A 159 3.56 -15.03 -13.88
C VAL A 159 2.26 -14.72 -14.61
N ASP A 160 1.62 -13.65 -14.21
CA ASP A 160 0.44 -13.11 -14.88
C ASP A 160 0.82 -11.86 -15.69
N SER A 161 -0.02 -11.51 -16.66
CA SER A 161 0.11 -10.27 -17.45
C SER A 161 -0.87 -9.24 -16.93
N ILE A 162 -0.38 -8.09 -16.51
CA ILE A 162 -1.19 -7.01 -15.97
C ILE A 162 -1.13 -5.76 -16.83
N GLN A 163 -2.25 -5.03 -16.92
CA GLN A 163 -2.29 -3.70 -17.48
C GLN A 163 -1.69 -2.69 -16.50
N CYS A 164 -0.70 -1.92 -16.95
CA CYS A 164 -0.15 -0.79 -16.21
C CYS A 164 -0.45 0.53 -16.90
N GLN A 165 -0.70 1.59 -16.14
CA GLN A 165 -1.01 2.93 -16.62
C GLN A 165 -0.27 4.00 -15.82
N LYS A 166 -0.11 5.20 -16.42
CA LYS A 166 0.33 6.36 -15.65
C LYS A 166 -0.82 6.89 -14.80
N PHE A 167 -0.51 7.26 -13.57
CA PHE A 167 -1.50 7.91 -12.71
C PHE A 167 -2.03 9.22 -13.32
N ASP A 168 -1.16 9.99 -13.97
CA ASP A 168 -1.53 11.25 -14.63
C ASP A 168 -2.59 11.08 -15.73
N ASP A 169 -2.66 9.90 -16.36
CA ASP A 169 -3.67 9.60 -17.39
C ASP A 169 -5.00 9.15 -16.77
N VAL A 170 -4.98 8.50 -15.59
CA VAL A 170 -6.18 8.01 -14.89
C VAL A 170 -6.80 9.07 -13.97
N PHE A 171 -5.98 9.92 -13.37
CA PHE A 171 -6.42 10.89 -12.36
C PHE A 171 -7.58 11.80 -12.83
N PRO A 172 -7.63 12.31 -14.08
CA PRO A 172 -8.76 13.12 -14.55
C PRO A 172 -10.11 12.41 -14.46
N GLU A 173 -10.13 11.07 -14.58
CA GLU A 173 -11.36 10.27 -14.53
C GLU A 173 -11.92 10.13 -13.10
N LEU A 174 -11.13 10.46 -12.09
CA LEU A 174 -11.54 10.40 -10.68
C LEU A 174 -12.48 11.56 -10.29
N ASN A 175 -12.62 12.57 -11.16
CA ASN A 175 -13.48 13.75 -10.92
C ASN A 175 -13.22 14.44 -9.57
N THR A 176 -11.95 14.51 -9.17
CA THR A 176 -11.50 15.20 -7.95
C THR A 176 -10.37 16.16 -8.25
N ASN A 177 -10.28 17.21 -7.45
CA ASN A 177 -9.22 18.22 -7.57
C ASN A 177 -8.28 18.25 -6.36
N SER A 178 -8.45 17.33 -5.42
CA SER A 178 -7.64 17.26 -4.21
C SER A 178 -7.35 15.82 -3.80
N ILE A 179 -6.15 15.60 -3.30
CA ILE A 179 -5.69 14.32 -2.76
C ILE A 179 -5.26 14.56 -1.32
N SER A 180 -5.83 13.80 -0.40
CA SER A 180 -5.49 13.92 1.03
C SER A 180 -4.15 13.28 1.37
N LEU A 181 -3.87 12.12 0.80
CA LEU A 181 -2.64 11.35 0.94
C LEU A 181 -2.54 10.35 -0.21
N ILE A 182 -1.34 10.12 -0.72
CA ILE A 182 -1.03 8.99 -1.59
C ILE A 182 -0.23 7.98 -0.77
N LYS A 183 -0.65 6.71 -0.72
CA LYS A 183 0.18 5.59 -0.23
C LYS A 183 0.70 4.83 -1.44
N ILE A 184 2.00 4.49 -1.43
CA ILE A 184 2.66 3.68 -2.47
C ILE A 184 3.39 2.52 -1.79
N ASP A 185 3.03 1.32 -2.19
CA ASP A 185 3.60 0.07 -1.69
C ASP A 185 3.39 -0.98 -2.80
N VAL A 186 4.35 -1.05 -3.72
CA VAL A 186 4.25 -1.80 -4.98
C VAL A 186 5.44 -2.74 -5.20
N GLU A 187 6.13 -3.02 -4.09
CA GLU A 187 7.14 -4.06 -4.06
C GLU A 187 8.25 -3.88 -5.12
N GLY A 188 8.84 -2.66 -5.13
CA GLY A 188 10.08 -2.37 -5.87
C GLY A 188 9.91 -1.50 -7.12
N SER A 189 8.70 -1.08 -7.50
CA SER A 189 8.46 -0.17 -8.63
C SER A 189 8.02 1.23 -8.23
N GLU A 190 8.34 1.67 -7.01
CA GLU A 190 7.93 2.96 -6.44
C GLU A 190 8.43 4.14 -7.28
N LEU A 191 9.65 4.06 -7.80
CA LEU A 191 10.23 5.11 -8.67
C LEU A 191 9.41 5.29 -9.94
N GLU A 192 9.05 4.20 -10.60
CA GLU A 192 8.26 4.22 -11.83
C GLU A 192 6.84 4.75 -11.58
N VAL A 193 6.22 4.34 -10.46
CA VAL A 193 4.92 4.88 -10.04
C VAL A 193 5.00 6.40 -9.85
N LEU A 194 5.98 6.89 -9.12
CA LEU A 194 6.19 8.32 -8.88
C LEU A 194 6.46 9.09 -10.19
N GLN A 195 7.24 8.53 -11.11
CA GLN A 195 7.44 9.11 -12.43
C GLN A 195 6.12 9.23 -13.22
N GLY A 196 5.23 8.24 -13.10
CA GLY A 196 3.92 8.21 -13.76
C GLY A 196 2.87 9.16 -13.19
N MET A 197 3.16 9.82 -12.03
CA MET A 197 2.26 10.79 -11.39
C MET A 197 2.84 12.21 -11.31
N THR A 198 3.89 12.48 -12.08
CA THR A 198 4.65 13.74 -11.99
C THR A 198 3.77 14.98 -12.15
N ALA A 199 2.91 15.04 -13.15
CA ALA A 199 2.07 16.21 -13.40
C ALA A 199 1.05 16.45 -12.26
N THR A 200 0.48 15.39 -11.74
CA THR A 200 -0.47 15.47 -10.62
C THR A 200 0.24 15.90 -9.33
N VAL A 201 1.40 15.33 -9.02
CA VAL A 201 2.17 15.68 -7.82
C VAL A 201 2.69 17.11 -7.88
N GLU A 202 3.25 17.56 -9.01
CA GLU A 202 3.70 18.95 -9.17
C GLU A 202 2.56 19.95 -9.01
N ARG A 203 1.35 19.62 -9.45
CA ARG A 203 0.18 20.50 -9.39
C ARG A 203 -0.51 20.51 -8.04
N LEU A 204 -0.71 19.34 -7.41
CA LEU A 204 -1.54 19.23 -6.19
C LEU A 204 -0.73 19.16 -4.91
N LYS A 205 0.57 18.86 -4.99
CA LYS A 205 1.48 18.77 -3.85
C LYS A 205 0.94 17.89 -2.70
N PRO A 206 0.40 16.69 -2.95
CA PRO A 206 -0.12 15.85 -1.88
C PRO A 206 1.01 15.30 -1.00
N PRO A 207 0.78 15.05 0.29
CA PRO A 207 1.67 14.19 1.07
C PRO A 207 1.69 12.78 0.49
N ILE A 208 2.86 12.09 0.57
CA ILE A 208 3.03 10.74 0.05
C ILE A 208 3.63 9.85 1.15
N LEU A 209 2.98 8.75 1.47
CA LEU A 209 3.49 7.65 2.28
C LEU A 209 4.01 6.57 1.34
N CYS A 210 5.30 6.30 1.36
CA CYS A 210 5.94 5.39 0.41
C CYS A 210 6.79 4.36 1.13
N GLU A 211 6.65 3.08 0.78
CA GLU A 211 7.59 2.05 1.16
C GLU A 211 8.72 2.02 0.12
N VAL A 212 9.98 2.18 0.55
CA VAL A 212 11.17 2.06 -0.31
C VAL A 212 12.00 0.90 0.19
N LEU A 213 11.96 -0.20 -0.54
CA LEU A 213 12.53 -1.47 -0.11
C LEU A 213 14.07 -1.44 -0.04
N PHE A 214 14.62 -2.19 0.91
CA PHE A 214 16.02 -2.62 0.90
C PHE A 214 16.22 -3.79 -0.05
N THR A 215 17.46 -4.01 -0.49
CA THR A 215 17.77 -5.12 -1.39
C THR A 215 18.14 -6.39 -0.63
N ASP A 216 17.72 -7.53 -1.17
CA ASP A 216 18.11 -8.86 -0.66
C ASP A 216 19.46 -9.32 -1.24
N ARG A 217 20.03 -8.64 -2.25
CA ARG A 217 21.24 -9.06 -2.95
C ARG A 217 22.33 -8.01 -2.99
N LYS A 218 23.55 -8.45 -2.71
CA LYS A 218 24.75 -7.62 -2.81
C LYS A 218 24.98 -7.08 -4.23
N ALA A 219 24.67 -7.89 -5.23
CA ALA A 219 24.81 -7.53 -6.63
C ALA A 219 23.90 -6.35 -7.04
N ASP A 220 22.79 -6.15 -6.35
CA ASP A 220 21.79 -5.13 -6.70
C ASP A 220 22.02 -3.79 -5.98
N LEU A 221 22.97 -3.71 -5.05
CA LEU A 221 23.23 -2.48 -4.30
C LEU A 221 23.51 -1.28 -5.20
N MET A 222 24.34 -1.46 -6.25
CA MET A 222 24.63 -0.38 -7.19
C MET A 222 23.39 0.05 -7.98
N PHE A 223 22.57 -0.91 -8.39
CA PHE A 223 21.30 -0.63 -9.07
C PHE A 223 20.34 0.14 -8.17
N MET A 224 20.15 -0.31 -6.94
CA MET A 224 19.29 0.35 -5.94
C MET A 224 19.82 1.75 -5.58
N CYS A 225 21.16 1.89 -5.45
CA CYS A 225 21.79 3.19 -5.24
C CYS A 225 21.41 4.18 -6.34
N HIS A 226 21.56 3.77 -7.60
CA HIS A 226 21.23 4.62 -8.74
C HIS A 226 19.73 4.98 -8.78
N ARG A 227 18.84 4.02 -8.51
CA ARG A 227 17.39 4.29 -8.41
C ARG A 227 17.07 5.30 -7.30
N ASN A 228 17.67 5.11 -6.13
CA ASN A 228 17.46 6.01 -4.98
C ASN A 228 17.98 7.42 -5.27
N GLU A 229 19.10 7.58 -6.00
CA GLU A 229 19.58 8.88 -6.46
C GLU A 229 18.60 9.55 -7.44
N ILE A 230 17.99 8.80 -8.35
CA ILE A 230 16.95 9.31 -9.26
C ILE A 230 15.72 9.74 -8.45
N LEU A 231 15.32 8.93 -7.49
CA LEU A 231 14.18 9.24 -6.62
C LEU A 231 14.41 10.53 -5.81
N VAL A 232 15.59 10.69 -5.21
CA VAL A 232 15.95 11.93 -4.49
C VAL A 232 15.87 13.13 -5.43
N LYS A 233 16.46 13.05 -6.63
CA LYS A 233 16.42 14.14 -7.62
C LYS A 233 15.00 14.49 -8.05
N LEU A 234 14.12 13.47 -8.19
CA LEU A 234 12.73 13.67 -8.53
C LEU A 234 11.98 14.43 -7.42
N LEU A 235 12.17 14.00 -6.17
CA LEU A 235 11.56 14.63 -5.00
C LEU A 235 12.09 16.05 -4.77
N ASP A 236 13.38 16.29 -4.97
CA ASP A 236 13.96 17.63 -4.90
C ASP A 236 13.40 18.56 -5.99
N LYS A 237 13.25 18.08 -7.22
CA LYS A 237 12.61 18.81 -8.32
C LYS A 237 11.17 19.22 -7.97
N TRP A 238 10.46 18.37 -7.27
CA TRP A 238 9.09 18.64 -6.80
C TRP A 238 9.04 19.51 -5.54
N GLU A 239 10.19 19.85 -4.96
CA GLU A 239 10.30 20.57 -3.68
C GLU A 239 9.71 19.82 -2.49
N TYR A 240 9.98 18.51 -2.43
CA TYR A 240 9.61 17.65 -1.31
C TYR A 240 10.78 17.38 -0.39
N SER A 241 10.49 17.29 0.90
CA SER A 241 11.39 16.74 1.92
C SER A 241 11.03 15.29 2.22
N VAL A 242 12.05 14.51 2.53
CA VAL A 242 11.92 13.08 2.84
C VAL A 242 12.11 12.85 4.33
N PHE A 243 11.16 12.14 4.94
CA PHE A 243 11.22 11.75 6.35
C PHE A 243 11.08 10.24 6.48
N GLN A 244 12.09 9.59 7.06
CA GLN A 244 12.01 8.19 7.44
C GLN A 244 11.13 8.07 8.69
N ILE A 245 10.16 7.15 8.66
CA ILE A 245 9.30 6.87 9.80
C ILE A 245 10.01 5.89 10.72
N VAL A 246 10.36 6.35 11.92
CA VAL A 246 10.96 5.51 12.95
C VAL A 246 9.87 5.03 13.89
N LYS A 247 9.74 3.70 14.00
CA LYS A 247 8.70 3.05 14.79
C LYS A 247 9.28 2.44 16.06
N ASN A 248 8.45 2.25 17.07
CA ASN A 248 8.83 1.51 18.27
C ASN A 248 9.06 0.03 17.95
N TYR A 249 9.63 -0.73 18.89
CA TYR A 249 10.05 -2.13 18.71
C TYR A 249 8.97 -3.06 18.13
N ASN A 250 7.70 -2.85 18.46
CA ASN A 250 6.59 -3.66 17.95
C ASN A 250 5.90 -3.00 16.74
N SER A 251 6.47 -1.96 16.17
CA SER A 251 5.95 -1.21 15.02
C SER A 251 4.50 -0.74 15.18
N SER A 252 4.10 -0.43 16.42
CA SER A 252 2.73 0.01 16.73
C SER A 252 2.58 1.53 16.76
N LYS A 253 3.67 2.28 17.00
CA LYS A 253 3.66 3.75 17.10
C LYS A 253 4.86 4.36 16.42
N ILE A 254 4.67 5.57 15.89
CA ILE A 254 5.76 6.43 15.45
C ILE A 254 6.44 7.02 16.68
N ILE A 255 7.77 6.94 16.72
CA ILE A 255 8.60 7.54 17.79
C ILE A 255 9.45 8.69 17.27
N ASP A 256 9.70 8.76 15.95
CA ASP A 256 10.43 9.86 15.32
C ASP A 256 10.12 9.92 13.81
N LEU A 257 10.27 11.11 13.23
CA LEU A 257 10.27 11.38 11.80
C LEU A 257 11.63 11.98 11.43
N LYS A 258 12.54 11.12 11.02
CA LYS A 258 13.92 11.51 10.72
C LYS A 258 14.01 12.09 9.31
N LYS A 259 14.26 13.42 9.19
CA LYS A 259 14.54 14.03 7.89
C LYS A 259 15.84 13.49 7.32
N ILE A 260 15.81 13.05 6.06
CA ILE A 260 16.96 12.51 5.36
C ILE A 260 17.18 13.23 4.03
N SER A 261 18.44 13.24 3.55
CA SER A 261 18.83 13.76 2.23
C SER A 261 19.14 12.66 1.22
N SER A 262 19.20 11.41 1.68
CA SER A 262 19.44 10.22 0.84
C SER A 262 18.85 9.00 1.52
N PHE A 263 18.41 8.02 0.74
CA PHE A 263 17.94 6.74 1.26
C PHE A 263 19.14 5.88 1.69
N SER A 264 18.95 5.13 2.78
CA SER A 264 19.97 4.14 3.19
C SER A 264 20.08 3.04 2.14
N ILE A 265 21.31 2.65 1.83
CA ILE A 265 21.60 1.53 0.94
C ILE A 265 22.06 0.36 1.81
N GLU A 266 21.09 -0.43 2.20
CA GLU A 266 21.31 -1.53 3.13
C GLU A 266 20.74 -2.83 2.59
N TYR A 267 21.29 -3.93 3.12
CA TYR A 267 20.64 -5.24 2.94
C TYR A 267 19.44 -5.36 3.86
N TRP A 268 18.38 -5.93 3.33
CA TRP A 268 17.27 -6.34 4.15
C TRP A 268 17.73 -7.33 5.23
N ASN A 269 17.33 -7.08 6.45
CA ASN A 269 17.54 -7.96 7.59
C ASN A 269 16.47 -7.69 8.65
N LEU A 270 16.39 -8.56 9.65
CA LEU A 270 15.37 -8.46 10.69
C LEU A 270 15.47 -7.17 11.54
N SER A 271 16.63 -6.50 11.58
CA SER A 271 16.80 -5.27 12.36
C SER A 271 16.36 -4.01 11.62
N ASN A 272 16.33 -4.03 10.27
CA ASN A 272 15.96 -2.88 9.47
C ASN A 272 14.63 -3.05 8.70
N LYS A 273 13.97 -4.20 8.82
CA LYS A 273 12.72 -4.52 8.10
C LYS A 273 11.60 -3.47 8.29
N ASP A 274 11.60 -2.75 9.41
CA ASP A 274 10.60 -1.74 9.75
C ASP A 274 11.05 -0.31 9.42
N LEU A 275 12.18 -0.12 8.71
CA LEU A 275 12.77 1.17 8.35
C LEU A 275 12.55 1.54 6.87
N CYS A 276 11.69 0.84 6.17
CA CYS A 276 11.40 1.06 4.72
C CYS A 276 10.28 2.08 4.48
N ASP A 277 9.60 2.57 5.51
CA ASP A 277 8.48 3.50 5.36
C ASP A 277 8.94 4.95 5.45
N TYR A 278 8.50 5.76 4.50
CA TYR A 278 8.87 7.16 4.37
C TYR A 278 7.65 8.05 4.13
N LEU A 279 7.73 9.29 4.63
CA LEU A 279 6.83 10.38 4.27
C LEU A 279 7.57 11.36 3.36
N PHE A 280 7.00 11.62 2.18
CA PHE A 280 7.43 12.70 1.30
C PHE A 280 6.44 13.85 1.47
N ILE A 281 6.94 14.98 1.89
CA ILE A 281 6.11 16.14 2.28
C ILE A 281 6.58 17.37 1.52
N PRO A 282 5.69 18.15 0.88
CA PRO A 282 6.07 19.45 0.30
C PRO A 282 6.82 20.31 1.31
N LYS A 283 7.92 20.92 0.89
CA LYS A 283 8.78 21.73 1.81
C LYS A 283 8.00 22.82 2.55
N GLU A 284 6.98 23.37 1.89
CA GLU A 284 6.09 24.39 2.45
C GLU A 284 5.15 23.85 3.57
N ASN A 285 4.99 22.52 3.66
CA ASN A 285 4.06 21.86 4.58
C ASN A 285 4.79 21.08 5.70
N GLU A 286 6.12 21.21 5.83
CA GLU A 286 6.89 20.47 6.86
C GLU A 286 6.43 20.74 8.30
N GLU A 287 5.90 21.93 8.56
CA GLU A 287 5.43 22.29 9.90
C GLU A 287 4.29 21.41 10.40
N TYR A 288 3.48 20.84 9.50
CA TYR A 288 2.39 19.93 9.85
C TYR A 288 2.89 18.63 10.51
N LEU A 289 4.13 18.20 10.25
CA LEU A 289 4.68 16.99 10.84
C LEU A 289 4.88 17.07 12.37
N LYS A 290 5.06 18.28 12.92
CA LYS A 290 5.20 18.47 14.38
C LYS A 290 3.97 17.97 15.14
N LEU A 291 2.80 17.99 14.51
CA LEU A 291 1.55 17.58 15.13
C LEU A 291 1.35 16.05 15.13
N ILE A 292 2.03 15.31 14.24
CA ILE A 292 1.96 13.84 14.22
C ILE A 292 2.68 13.23 15.43
N LEU A 293 3.78 13.84 15.87
CA LEU A 293 4.59 13.31 16.99
C LEU A 293 4.02 13.68 18.37
N HIS A 294 3.01 14.53 18.44
CA HIS A 294 2.44 15.05 19.69
C HIS A 294 1.01 14.54 19.95
N GLN A 295 0.52 13.57 19.15
CA GLN A 295 -0.74 12.86 19.41
C GLN A 295 -0.46 11.55 20.17
#